data_70a8e8ef3dccb89ef73781746c6c3382
#
_entry.id   70a8e8ef3dccb89ef73781746c6c3382
#
_cell.length_a   1.000
_cell.length_b   1.000
_cell.length_c   1.000
_cell.angle_alpha   90.00
_cell.angle_beta   90.00
_cell.angle_gamma   90.00
#
_symmetry.space_group_name_H-M   'P 1'
#
loop_
_entity.id
_entity.type
_entity.pdbx_description
1 polymer ?
#
loop_
_entity_poly.entity_id
_entity_poly.type
_entity_poly.pdbx_seq_one_letter_code
_entity_poly.pdbx_strand_id
1 'polypeptide(L)'
;MAAKDVKFSQDARERMLRGVDILANAVKVTLGPKGRNVVIEKSFGAPRITKDGVSVAKEIELEDKFENMGAQMLREVASKTADLAGDGTTTATVLAQAIVKEGAKSVAAGANPMDLKRGIDLAVQAVVEQLKAKSKKVTSNDEIAQVGTISSNGDTEIGSKIAEAMKKVGNEGVITVEESKSLETELDVVEGMQFDRGYLSPYFIT
;
A
#
# COMPACT_ATOMS: atom_id res chain seq x y z
N MET A 1 1.26 -22.31 -24.68
CA MET A 1 0.80 -21.88 -23.35
C MET A 1 1.22 -22.92 -22.33
N ALA A 2 1.77 -22.53 -21.20
CA ALA A 2 2.08 -23.46 -20.12
C ALA A 2 0.80 -24.10 -19.56
N ALA A 3 0.86 -25.38 -19.20
CA ALA A 3 -0.27 -26.07 -18.57
C ALA A 3 -0.65 -25.37 -17.26
N LYS A 4 -1.97 -25.28 -17.00
CA LYS A 4 -2.49 -24.73 -15.75
C LYS A 4 -2.68 -25.84 -14.74
N ASP A 5 -2.20 -25.64 -13.53
CA ASP A 5 -2.51 -26.51 -12.40
C ASP A 5 -3.85 -26.08 -11.80
N VAL A 6 -4.73 -27.05 -11.52
CA VAL A 6 -6.07 -26.80 -11.00
C VAL A 6 -6.24 -27.52 -9.67
N LYS A 7 -6.59 -26.77 -8.63
CA LYS A 7 -6.87 -27.26 -7.28
C LYS A 7 -8.29 -26.89 -6.89
N PHE A 8 -8.92 -27.73 -6.09
CA PHE A 8 -10.31 -27.59 -5.68
C PHE A 8 -10.46 -27.64 -4.16
N SER A 9 -11.59 -27.17 -3.69
CA SER A 9 -12.07 -27.35 -2.32
C SER A 9 -11.14 -26.77 -1.25
N GLN A 10 -10.97 -27.49 -0.17
CA GLN A 10 -10.30 -27.03 1.03
C GLN A 10 -8.79 -26.84 0.84
N ASP A 11 -8.11 -27.73 0.13
CA ASP A 11 -6.66 -27.63 -0.12
C ASP A 11 -6.28 -26.30 -0.81
N ALA A 12 -7.05 -25.90 -1.84
CA ALA A 12 -6.82 -24.62 -2.52
C ALA A 12 -6.99 -23.43 -1.58
N ARG A 13 -8.06 -23.43 -0.77
CA ARG A 13 -8.34 -22.34 0.19
C ARG A 13 -7.28 -22.24 1.27
N GLU A 14 -6.87 -23.36 1.85
CA GLU A 14 -5.86 -23.39 2.92
C GLU A 14 -4.49 -22.88 2.44
N ARG A 15 -4.09 -23.23 1.22
CA ARG A 15 -2.84 -22.72 0.62
C ARG A 15 -2.93 -21.22 0.37
N MET A 16 -4.01 -20.75 -0.23
CA MET A 16 -4.21 -19.31 -0.45
C MET A 16 -4.21 -18.53 0.87
N LEU A 17 -4.89 -19.03 1.91
CA LEU A 17 -4.90 -18.42 3.23
C LEU A 17 -3.51 -18.39 3.87
N ARG A 18 -2.70 -19.44 3.70
CA ARG A 18 -1.30 -19.43 4.14
C ARG A 18 -0.50 -18.34 3.43
N GLY A 19 -0.65 -18.19 2.14
CA GLY A 19 0.01 -17.12 1.39
C GLY A 19 -0.37 -15.73 1.88
N VAL A 20 -1.67 -15.50 2.13
CA VAL A 20 -2.17 -14.27 2.76
C VAL A 20 -1.51 -14.05 4.12
N ASP A 21 -1.43 -15.08 4.96
CA ASP A 21 -0.83 -14.98 6.29
C ASP A 21 0.67 -14.70 6.25
N ILE A 22 1.41 -15.36 5.38
CA ILE A 22 2.86 -15.16 5.25
C ILE A 22 3.15 -13.70 4.87
N LEU A 23 2.50 -13.19 3.82
CA LEU A 23 2.70 -11.81 3.39
C LEU A 23 2.26 -10.81 4.46
N ALA A 24 1.06 -10.97 5.01
CA ALA A 24 0.54 -10.05 6.02
C ALA A 24 1.42 -10.03 7.28
N ASN A 25 1.91 -11.16 7.74
CA ASN A 25 2.77 -11.22 8.91
C ASN A 25 4.12 -10.55 8.66
N ALA A 26 4.70 -10.68 7.45
CA ALA A 26 5.92 -9.97 7.10
C ALA A 26 5.71 -8.45 7.07
N VAL A 27 4.60 -7.98 6.48
CA VAL A 27 4.27 -6.55 6.43
C VAL A 27 3.90 -5.99 7.81
N LYS A 28 3.17 -6.77 8.61
CA LYS A 28 2.69 -6.36 9.95
C LYS A 28 3.81 -5.96 10.92
N VAL A 29 5.01 -6.51 10.75
CA VAL A 29 6.18 -6.19 11.60
C VAL A 29 6.54 -4.71 11.52
N THR A 30 6.19 -4.04 10.43
CA THR A 30 6.48 -2.61 10.20
C THR A 30 5.46 -1.66 10.83
N LEU A 31 4.35 -2.17 11.41
CA LEU A 31 3.21 -1.37 11.83
C LEU A 31 3.47 -0.59 13.13
N GLY A 32 3.16 0.70 13.09
CA GLY A 32 3.01 1.57 14.25
C GLY A 32 4.32 1.93 14.96
N PRO A 33 4.23 2.50 16.17
CA PRO A 33 5.40 3.04 16.91
C PRO A 33 6.44 1.98 17.26
N LYS A 34 6.03 0.72 17.39
CA LYS A 34 6.92 -0.44 17.62
C LYS A 34 7.34 -1.13 16.33
N GLY A 35 6.98 -0.57 15.19
CA GLY A 35 7.36 -1.09 13.88
C GLY A 35 8.87 -1.23 13.73
N ARG A 36 9.29 -2.33 13.09
CA ARG A 36 10.69 -2.68 12.87
C ARG A 36 11.02 -2.65 11.39
N ASN A 37 12.29 -2.45 11.09
CA ASN A 37 12.79 -2.62 9.73
C ASN A 37 12.72 -4.09 9.33
N VAL A 38 12.38 -4.33 8.08
CA VAL A 38 12.51 -5.62 7.41
C VAL A 38 13.73 -5.58 6.52
N VAL A 39 14.52 -6.64 6.59
CA VAL A 39 15.69 -6.84 5.73
C VAL A 39 15.28 -7.79 4.62
N ILE A 40 15.43 -7.35 3.39
CA ILE A 40 15.04 -8.10 2.19
C ILE A 40 16.30 -8.42 1.41
N GLU A 41 16.49 -9.71 1.12
CA GLU A 41 17.57 -10.17 0.25
C GLU A 41 17.33 -9.69 -1.18
N LYS A 42 18.41 -9.29 -1.85
CA LYS A 42 18.40 -8.99 -3.28
C LYS A 42 19.32 -9.96 -4.02
N SER A 43 18.89 -10.36 -5.21
CA SER A 43 19.70 -11.23 -6.09
C SER A 43 21.06 -10.60 -6.44
N PHE A 44 21.14 -9.26 -6.46
CA PHE A 44 22.37 -8.50 -6.71
C PHE A 44 22.45 -7.30 -5.79
N GLY A 45 23.59 -7.07 -5.16
CA GLY A 45 23.85 -5.93 -4.31
C GLY A 45 23.57 -6.17 -2.82
N ALA A 46 23.56 -5.09 -2.04
CA ALA A 46 23.31 -5.15 -0.61
C ALA A 46 21.84 -5.43 -0.30
N PRO A 47 21.51 -6.11 0.81
CA PRO A 47 20.14 -6.28 1.27
C PRO A 47 19.43 -4.93 1.42
N ARG A 48 18.15 -4.89 1.04
CA ARG A 48 17.31 -3.71 1.23
C ARG A 48 16.73 -3.70 2.64
N ILE A 49 16.89 -2.60 3.34
CA ILE A 49 16.29 -2.39 4.66
C ILE A 49 15.16 -1.37 4.50
N THR A 50 13.95 -1.73 4.93
CA THR A 50 12.79 -0.85 4.78
C THR A 50 11.78 -1.05 5.91
N LYS A 51 11.02 0.00 6.22
CA LYS A 51 9.80 -0.05 7.05
C LYS A 51 8.53 0.11 6.23
N ASP A 52 8.65 0.41 4.94
CA ASP A 52 7.50 0.62 4.09
C ASP A 52 6.80 -0.71 3.76
N GLY A 53 5.51 -0.79 4.13
CA GLY A 53 4.71 -2.00 3.99
C GLY A 53 4.51 -2.43 2.54
N VAL A 54 4.32 -1.50 1.61
CA VAL A 54 4.15 -1.83 0.19
C VAL A 54 5.45 -2.33 -0.43
N SER A 55 6.59 -1.76 -0.05
CA SER A 55 7.91 -2.25 -0.49
C SER A 55 8.16 -3.68 -0.03
N VAL A 56 7.82 -3.99 1.24
CA VAL A 56 7.91 -5.37 1.75
C VAL A 56 6.97 -6.30 0.97
N ALA A 57 5.72 -5.88 0.77
CA ALA A 57 4.72 -6.71 0.08
C ALA A 57 5.11 -7.03 -1.38
N LYS A 58 5.76 -6.10 -2.07
CA LYS A 58 6.18 -6.27 -3.47
C LYS A 58 7.31 -7.28 -3.65
N GLU A 59 8.18 -7.44 -2.65
CA GLU A 59 9.34 -8.31 -2.73
C GLU A 59 9.04 -9.76 -2.29
N ILE A 60 7.86 -10.03 -1.71
CA ILE A 60 7.53 -11.37 -1.24
C ILE A 60 7.01 -12.21 -2.40
N GLU A 61 7.75 -13.26 -2.71
CA GLU A 61 7.37 -14.32 -3.63
C GLU A 61 7.50 -15.68 -2.94
N LEU A 62 6.52 -16.56 -3.14
CA LEU A 62 6.45 -17.86 -2.51
C LEU A 62 6.62 -18.98 -3.55
N GLU A 63 7.30 -20.05 -3.18
CA GLU A 63 7.56 -21.19 -4.07
C GLU A 63 6.28 -21.93 -4.48
N ASP A 64 5.35 -22.15 -3.52
CA ASP A 64 4.07 -22.75 -3.84
C ASP A 64 3.18 -21.77 -4.61
N LYS A 65 2.77 -22.14 -5.81
CA LYS A 65 1.97 -21.29 -6.70
C LYS A 65 0.66 -20.82 -6.09
N PHE A 66 0.00 -21.67 -5.30
CA PHE A 66 -1.29 -21.35 -4.68
C PHE A 66 -1.11 -20.44 -3.45
N GLU A 67 -0.07 -20.66 -2.66
CA GLU A 67 0.31 -19.71 -1.60
C GLU A 67 0.71 -18.36 -2.21
N ASN A 68 1.48 -18.38 -3.30
CA ASN A 68 1.87 -17.16 -3.99
C ASN A 68 0.67 -16.38 -4.56
N MET A 69 -0.36 -17.09 -5.07
CA MET A 69 -1.61 -16.42 -5.48
C MET A 69 -2.29 -15.68 -4.32
N GLY A 70 -2.35 -16.28 -3.14
CA GLY A 70 -2.86 -15.63 -1.93
C GLY A 70 -2.05 -14.39 -1.54
N ALA A 71 -0.73 -14.51 -1.57
CA ALA A 71 0.19 -13.38 -1.34
C ALA A 71 0.00 -12.28 -2.39
N GLN A 72 -0.13 -12.61 -3.68
CA GLN A 72 -0.35 -11.64 -4.75
C GLN A 72 -1.66 -10.86 -4.59
N MET A 73 -2.75 -11.52 -4.18
CA MET A 73 -4.02 -10.83 -3.91
C MET A 73 -3.87 -9.79 -2.81
N LEU A 74 -3.13 -10.12 -1.75
CA LEU A 74 -2.90 -9.18 -0.65
C LEU A 74 -1.91 -8.07 -1.03
N ARG A 75 -0.89 -8.38 -1.85
CA ARG A 75 0.02 -7.39 -2.44
C ARG A 75 -0.73 -6.35 -3.27
N GLU A 76 -1.75 -6.78 -4.02
CA GLU A 76 -2.60 -5.86 -4.79
C GLU A 76 -3.36 -4.87 -3.88
N VAL A 77 -3.83 -5.32 -2.71
CA VAL A 77 -4.46 -4.43 -1.72
C VAL A 77 -3.46 -3.35 -1.26
N ALA A 78 -2.23 -3.73 -0.93
CA ALA A 78 -1.19 -2.78 -0.52
C ALA A 78 -0.86 -1.79 -1.65
N SER A 79 -0.71 -2.28 -2.89
CA SER A 79 -0.39 -1.44 -4.05
C SER A 79 -1.52 -0.45 -4.37
N LYS A 80 -2.77 -0.89 -4.42
CA LYS A 80 -3.92 0.00 -4.62
C LYS A 80 -4.06 1.06 -3.53
N THR A 81 -3.75 0.71 -2.29
CA THR A 81 -3.76 1.68 -1.18
C THR A 81 -2.67 2.72 -1.36
N ALA A 82 -1.46 2.31 -1.77
CA ALA A 82 -0.37 3.23 -2.10
C ALA A 82 -0.76 4.19 -3.24
N ASP A 83 -1.35 3.67 -4.32
CA ASP A 83 -1.72 4.45 -5.50
C ASP A 83 -2.84 5.46 -5.21
N LEU A 84 -3.81 5.10 -4.36
CA LEU A 84 -4.99 5.93 -4.08
C LEU A 84 -4.80 6.90 -2.92
N ALA A 85 -4.05 6.51 -1.88
CA ALA A 85 -3.92 7.27 -0.64
C ALA A 85 -2.47 7.67 -0.32
N GLY A 86 -1.47 7.03 -0.93
CA GLY A 86 -0.06 7.28 -0.66
C GLY A 86 0.43 6.76 0.70
N ASP A 87 -0.46 6.38 1.59
CA ASP A 87 -0.13 5.92 2.95
C ASP A 87 -1.15 4.87 3.43
N GLY A 88 -0.87 4.25 4.59
CA GLY A 88 -1.77 3.27 5.22
C GLY A 88 -1.70 1.86 4.62
N THR A 89 -0.69 1.55 3.82
CA THR A 89 -0.52 0.26 3.14
C THR A 89 -0.45 -0.92 4.11
N THR A 90 0.29 -0.77 5.20
CA THR A 90 0.40 -1.79 6.26
C THR A 90 -0.95 -2.00 6.95
N THR A 91 -1.67 -0.94 7.28
CA THR A 91 -3.01 -1.00 7.90
C THR A 91 -3.99 -1.72 6.99
N ALA A 92 -4.02 -1.37 5.70
CA ALA A 92 -4.88 -2.02 4.71
C ALA A 92 -4.58 -3.52 4.59
N THR A 93 -3.29 -3.89 4.57
CA THR A 93 -2.85 -5.30 4.52
C THR A 93 -3.33 -6.09 5.75
N VAL A 94 -3.21 -5.52 6.95
CA VAL A 94 -3.66 -6.16 8.20
C VAL A 94 -5.18 -6.32 8.23
N LEU A 95 -5.92 -5.29 7.80
CA LEU A 95 -7.38 -5.35 7.71
C LEU A 95 -7.83 -6.40 6.69
N ALA A 96 -7.21 -6.45 5.52
CA ALA A 96 -7.52 -7.44 4.50
C ALA A 96 -7.26 -8.87 5.00
N GLN A 97 -6.14 -9.12 5.69
CA GLN A 97 -5.87 -10.40 6.34
C GLN A 97 -7.00 -10.78 7.31
N ALA A 98 -7.40 -9.86 8.19
CA ALA A 98 -8.43 -10.11 9.18
C ALA A 98 -9.78 -10.45 8.52
N ILE A 99 -10.19 -9.68 7.51
CA ILE A 99 -11.44 -9.91 6.76
C ILE A 99 -11.43 -11.29 6.08
N VAL A 100 -10.32 -11.62 5.40
CA VAL A 100 -10.20 -12.91 4.70
C VAL A 100 -10.21 -14.06 5.68
N LYS A 101 -9.50 -13.97 6.81
CA LYS A 101 -9.46 -15.04 7.83
C LYS A 101 -10.82 -15.28 8.48
N GLU A 102 -11.49 -14.24 8.92
CA GLU A 102 -12.80 -14.35 9.55
C GLU A 102 -13.87 -14.79 8.55
N GLY A 103 -13.80 -14.29 7.31
CA GLY A 103 -14.66 -14.73 6.22
C GLY A 103 -14.48 -16.21 5.90
N ALA A 104 -13.24 -16.68 5.83
CA ALA A 104 -12.93 -18.10 5.59
C ALA A 104 -13.47 -19.01 6.72
N LYS A 105 -13.36 -18.60 7.98
CA LYS A 105 -13.95 -19.33 9.11
C LYS A 105 -15.48 -19.42 8.99
N SER A 106 -16.13 -18.32 8.64
CA SER A 106 -17.58 -18.29 8.48
C SER A 106 -18.04 -19.22 7.34
N VAL A 107 -17.33 -19.24 6.23
CA VAL A 107 -17.62 -20.16 5.12
C VAL A 107 -17.37 -21.61 5.52
N ALA A 108 -16.29 -21.89 6.25
CA ALA A 108 -16.02 -23.24 6.78
C ALA A 108 -17.08 -23.73 7.76
N ALA A 109 -17.70 -22.80 8.50
CA ALA A 109 -18.83 -23.07 9.39
C ALA A 109 -20.19 -23.21 8.65
N GLY A 110 -20.20 -23.15 7.32
CA GLY A 110 -21.39 -23.35 6.48
C GLY A 110 -22.13 -22.09 6.05
N ALA A 111 -21.58 -20.90 6.31
CA ALA A 111 -22.17 -19.66 5.82
C ALA A 111 -22.09 -19.58 4.28
N ASN A 112 -23.15 -19.03 3.65
CA ASN A 112 -23.16 -18.80 2.23
C ASN A 112 -22.15 -17.70 1.86
N PRO A 113 -21.15 -17.96 0.99
CA PRO A 113 -20.13 -16.98 0.62
C PRO A 113 -20.70 -15.71 -0.03
N MET A 114 -21.78 -15.84 -0.81
CA MET A 114 -22.41 -14.70 -1.49
C MET A 114 -23.16 -13.79 -0.53
N ASP A 115 -23.81 -14.36 0.49
CA ASP A 115 -24.48 -13.58 1.51
C ASP A 115 -23.45 -12.92 2.45
N LEU A 116 -22.37 -13.62 2.76
CA LEU A 116 -21.23 -13.03 3.49
C LEU A 116 -20.63 -11.84 2.74
N LYS A 117 -20.44 -11.98 1.43
CA LYS A 117 -19.96 -10.87 0.58
C LYS A 117 -20.90 -9.67 0.64
N ARG A 118 -22.22 -9.87 0.50
CA ARG A 118 -23.21 -8.79 0.62
C ARG A 118 -23.13 -8.09 1.99
N GLY A 119 -22.99 -8.87 3.06
CA GLY A 119 -22.83 -8.33 4.42
C GLY A 119 -21.56 -7.49 4.56
N ILE A 120 -20.44 -7.95 4.00
CA ILE A 120 -19.18 -7.19 3.98
C ILE A 120 -19.35 -5.88 3.20
N ASP A 121 -19.97 -5.89 2.04
CA ASP A 121 -20.20 -4.70 1.23
C ASP A 121 -21.04 -3.64 1.99
N LEU A 122 -22.11 -4.06 2.66
CA LEU A 122 -22.93 -3.17 3.50
C LEU A 122 -22.14 -2.60 4.69
N ALA A 123 -21.35 -3.43 5.36
CA ALA A 123 -20.51 -3.00 6.48
C ALA A 123 -19.46 -1.98 6.01
N VAL A 124 -18.83 -2.21 4.85
CA VAL A 124 -17.86 -1.28 4.27
C VAL A 124 -18.50 0.07 3.98
N GLN A 125 -19.70 0.10 3.38
CA GLN A 125 -20.42 1.36 3.12
C GLN A 125 -20.65 2.15 4.42
N ALA A 126 -21.20 1.50 5.45
CA ALA A 126 -21.47 2.13 6.74
C ALA A 126 -20.19 2.64 7.42
N VAL A 127 -19.10 1.87 7.38
CA VAL A 127 -17.79 2.27 7.94
C VAL A 127 -17.22 3.46 7.20
N VAL A 128 -17.26 3.46 5.86
CA VAL A 128 -16.76 4.57 5.03
C VAL A 128 -17.52 5.86 5.30
N GLU A 129 -18.85 5.82 5.45
CA GLU A 129 -19.66 6.98 5.82
C GLU A 129 -19.26 7.54 7.19
N GLN A 130 -19.07 6.67 8.19
CA GLN A 130 -18.63 7.08 9.52
C GLN A 130 -17.20 7.65 9.52
N LEU A 131 -16.30 7.07 8.73
CA LEU A 131 -14.93 7.59 8.57
C LEU A 131 -14.94 8.99 7.94
N LYS A 132 -15.74 9.21 6.89
CA LYS A 132 -15.91 10.53 6.26
C LYS A 132 -16.46 11.56 7.24
N ALA A 133 -17.45 11.17 8.05
CA ALA A 133 -18.05 12.08 9.07
C ALA A 133 -17.07 12.44 10.19
N LYS A 134 -16.16 11.52 10.55
CA LYS A 134 -15.17 11.72 11.62
C LYS A 134 -13.85 12.32 11.11
N SER A 135 -13.62 12.32 9.81
CA SER A 135 -12.37 12.84 9.24
C SER A 135 -12.27 14.36 9.43
N LYS A 136 -11.11 14.83 9.83
CA LYS A 136 -10.78 16.25 9.95
C LYS A 136 -10.01 16.69 8.69
N LYS A 137 -10.48 17.78 8.06
CA LYS A 137 -9.73 18.39 6.96
C LYS A 137 -8.47 19.08 7.50
N VAL A 138 -7.36 18.84 6.85
CA VAL A 138 -6.09 19.55 7.12
C VAL A 138 -6.21 20.96 6.54
N THR A 139 -5.97 21.97 7.38
CA THR A 139 -6.16 23.38 7.00
C THR A 139 -4.94 24.25 7.29
N SER A 140 -4.06 23.85 8.21
CA SER A 140 -2.89 24.63 8.60
C SER A 140 -1.58 24.00 8.09
N ASN A 141 -0.57 24.85 7.88
CA ASN A 141 0.76 24.39 7.49
C ASN A 141 1.39 23.47 8.54
N ASP A 142 1.12 23.69 9.82
CA ASP A 142 1.62 22.84 10.90
C ASP A 142 1.00 21.44 10.84
N GLU A 143 -0.31 21.36 10.52
CA GLU A 143 -0.97 20.07 10.31
C GLU A 143 -0.42 19.35 9.07
N ILE A 144 -0.09 20.07 7.99
CA ILE A 144 0.55 19.53 6.80
C ILE A 144 1.93 18.96 7.17
N ALA A 145 2.74 19.72 7.93
CA ALA A 145 4.05 19.27 8.39
C ALA A 145 3.95 18.01 9.27
N GLN A 146 2.95 17.94 10.16
CA GLN A 146 2.70 16.76 11.00
C GLN A 146 2.34 15.54 10.16
N VAL A 147 1.45 15.68 9.17
CA VAL A 147 1.09 14.59 8.26
C VAL A 147 2.30 14.15 7.44
N GLY A 148 3.06 15.10 6.89
CA GLY A 148 4.30 14.81 6.15
C GLY A 148 5.33 14.09 7.02
N THR A 149 5.48 14.49 8.28
CA THR A 149 6.38 13.83 9.24
C THR A 149 5.95 12.39 9.53
N ILE A 150 4.66 12.13 9.69
CA ILE A 150 4.15 10.78 9.91
C ILE A 150 4.37 9.92 8.67
N SER A 151 4.07 10.43 7.48
CA SER A 151 4.25 9.70 6.21
C SER A 151 5.72 9.41 5.90
N SER A 152 6.62 10.32 6.29
CA SER A 152 8.08 10.12 6.18
C SER A 152 8.69 9.30 7.34
N ASN A 153 7.85 8.59 8.09
CA ASN A 153 8.27 7.70 9.17
C ASN A 153 8.94 8.40 10.36
N GLY A 154 8.51 9.62 10.67
CA GLY A 154 8.98 10.43 11.80
C GLY A 154 10.08 11.45 11.45
N ASP A 155 10.39 11.62 10.17
CA ASP A 155 11.35 12.61 9.73
C ASP A 155 10.70 14.01 9.68
N THR A 156 11.09 14.86 10.64
CA THR A 156 10.54 16.21 10.77
C THR A 156 11.10 17.17 9.71
N GLU A 157 12.27 16.92 9.17
CA GLU A 157 12.88 17.74 8.12
C GLU A 157 12.09 17.58 6.83
N ILE A 158 11.83 16.34 6.42
CA ILE A 158 11.00 16.03 5.25
C ILE A 158 9.59 16.60 5.43
N GLY A 159 8.98 16.44 6.61
CA GLY A 159 7.66 16.99 6.90
C GLY A 159 7.61 18.51 6.75
N SER A 160 8.63 19.20 7.23
CA SER A 160 8.74 20.67 7.10
C SER A 160 8.95 21.11 5.65
N LYS A 161 9.76 20.41 4.89
CA LYS A 161 9.99 20.68 3.45
C LYS A 161 8.71 20.49 2.64
N ILE A 162 7.93 19.44 2.91
CA ILE A 162 6.64 19.22 2.27
C ILE A 162 5.66 20.37 2.60
N ALA A 163 5.58 20.81 3.85
CA ALA A 163 4.73 21.93 4.23
C ALA A 163 5.16 23.25 3.56
N GLU A 164 6.47 23.48 3.42
CA GLU A 164 7.02 24.62 2.69
C GLU A 164 6.64 24.56 1.20
N ALA A 165 6.77 23.39 0.57
CA ALA A 165 6.36 23.17 -0.81
C ALA A 165 4.87 23.45 -1.00
N MET A 166 4.02 22.87 -0.16
CA MET A 166 2.55 23.12 -0.19
C MET A 166 2.20 24.60 -0.02
N LYS A 167 2.92 25.33 0.82
CA LYS A 167 2.71 26.76 1.00
C LYS A 167 3.02 27.56 -0.27
N LYS A 168 4.02 27.13 -1.06
CA LYS A 168 4.42 27.79 -2.29
C LYS A 168 3.53 27.45 -3.48
N VAL A 169 3.16 26.19 -3.63
CA VAL A 169 2.37 25.71 -4.79
C VAL A 169 0.85 25.70 -4.53
N GLY A 170 0.42 25.77 -3.27
CA GLY A 170 -0.99 25.69 -2.91
C GLY A 170 -1.57 24.28 -3.01
N ASN A 171 -2.88 24.17 -2.70
CA ASN A 171 -3.58 22.87 -2.67
C ASN A 171 -3.77 22.21 -4.03
N GLU A 172 -3.67 22.97 -5.11
CA GLU A 172 -3.80 22.49 -6.50
C GLU A 172 -2.45 22.14 -7.12
N GLY A 173 -1.36 22.42 -6.41
CA GLY A 173 -0.02 22.18 -6.91
C GLY A 173 0.37 20.69 -6.85
N VAL A 174 1.22 20.28 -7.78
CA VAL A 174 1.80 18.92 -7.80
C VAL A 174 3.18 18.97 -7.14
N ILE A 175 3.40 18.07 -6.17
CA ILE A 175 4.69 17.90 -5.51
C ILE A 175 5.25 16.55 -5.94
N THR A 176 6.44 16.57 -6.55
CA THR A 176 7.20 15.38 -6.91
C THR A 176 8.43 15.28 -6.02
N VAL A 177 8.87 14.06 -5.74
CA VAL A 177 10.11 13.79 -4.99
C VAL A 177 11.04 13.05 -5.93
N GLU A 178 12.21 13.61 -6.15
CA GLU A 178 13.24 13.05 -7.01
C GLU A 178 14.56 12.93 -6.25
N GLU A 179 15.42 12.03 -6.69
CA GLU A 179 16.75 11.87 -6.11
C GLU A 179 17.65 13.04 -6.56
N SER A 180 18.12 13.85 -5.61
CA SER A 180 19.04 14.95 -5.91
C SER A 180 20.46 14.45 -6.20
N LYS A 181 21.19 15.20 -6.99
CA LYS A 181 22.63 14.99 -7.21
C LYS A 181 23.49 15.63 -6.12
N SER A 182 22.88 16.51 -5.29
CA SER A 182 23.52 17.15 -4.15
C SER A 182 23.38 16.33 -2.87
N LEU A 183 24.19 16.66 -1.85
CA LEU A 183 24.09 16.04 -0.52
C LEU A 183 23.00 16.67 0.35
N GLU A 184 22.47 17.80 -0.06
CA GLU A 184 21.46 18.56 0.67
C GLU A 184 20.08 18.39 0.03
N THR A 185 19.04 18.43 0.87
CA THR A 185 17.66 18.41 0.42
C THR A 185 17.27 19.77 -0.12
N GLU A 186 17.05 19.88 -1.41
CA GLU A 186 16.65 21.10 -2.11
C GLU A 186 15.14 21.12 -2.39
N LEU A 187 14.59 22.31 -2.48
CA LEU A 187 13.20 22.54 -2.88
C LEU A 187 13.17 23.49 -4.07
N ASP A 188 12.90 22.93 -5.25
CA ASP A 188 12.71 23.67 -6.47
C ASP A 188 11.23 23.92 -6.75
N VAL A 189 10.87 25.15 -7.08
CA VAL A 189 9.52 25.54 -7.44
C VAL A 189 9.50 25.97 -8.89
N VAL A 190 8.71 25.28 -9.69
CA VAL A 190 8.51 25.61 -11.11
C VAL A 190 7.14 26.25 -11.27
N GLU A 191 7.09 27.46 -11.81
CA GLU A 191 5.84 28.11 -12.18
C GLU A 191 5.42 27.60 -13.56
N GLY A 192 4.21 27.04 -13.64
CA GLY A 192 3.66 26.48 -14.86
C GLY A 192 3.26 25.02 -14.71
N MET A 193 3.16 24.35 -15.85
CA MET A 193 2.80 22.94 -15.91
C MET A 193 3.88 22.17 -16.65
N GLN A 194 4.41 21.12 -16.04
CA GLN A 194 5.34 20.22 -16.69
C GLN A 194 4.57 19.14 -17.44
N PHE A 195 4.82 19.02 -18.73
CA PHE A 195 4.26 17.96 -19.55
C PHE A 195 5.34 16.93 -19.87
N ASP A 196 5.00 15.66 -19.76
CA ASP A 196 5.83 14.62 -20.32
C ASP A 196 5.91 14.77 -21.83
N ARG A 197 7.08 14.39 -22.38
CA ARG A 197 7.29 14.33 -23.82
C ARG A 197 6.40 13.27 -24.43
N GLY A 198 5.19 13.51 -24.77
CA GLY A 198 4.31 12.53 -25.37
C GLY A 198 4.97 11.72 -26.52
N TYR A 199 4.35 10.66 -26.95
CA TYR A 199 4.83 9.85 -28.06
C TYR A 199 4.87 10.68 -29.35
N LEU A 200 5.94 10.56 -30.12
CA LEU A 200 6.06 11.19 -31.44
C LEU A 200 5.05 10.63 -32.44
N SER A 201 4.52 9.45 -32.19
CA SER A 201 3.50 8.80 -33.00
C SER A 201 2.67 7.84 -32.13
N PRO A 202 1.35 7.70 -32.38
CA PRO A 202 0.50 6.71 -31.72
C PRO A 202 1.00 5.26 -31.87
N TYR A 203 1.82 4.98 -32.89
CA TYR A 203 2.39 3.64 -33.12
C TYR A 203 3.48 3.25 -32.10
N PHE A 204 3.93 4.16 -31.26
CA PHE A 204 4.86 3.86 -30.17
C PHE A 204 4.17 3.41 -28.87
N ILE A 205 2.84 3.36 -28.85
CA ILE A 205 2.07 2.81 -27.73
C ILE A 205 1.96 1.30 -27.96
N THR A 206 2.59 0.50 -27.12
CA THR A 206 2.49 -0.97 -27.11
C THR A 206 1.61 -1.43 -25.99
#